data_a1a3801ea85d3088b7d8484065bb4bda
#
_entry.id   a1a3801ea85d3088b7d8484065bb4bda
#
_cell.length_a   1.000
_cell.length_b   1.000
_cell.length_c   1.000
_cell.angle_alpha   90.00
_cell.angle_beta   90.00
_cell.angle_gamma   90.00
#
_symmetry.space_group_name_H-M   'P 1'
#
loop_
_entity.id
_entity.type
_entity.pdbx_description
1 polymer ?
#
loop_
_entity_poly.entity_id
_entity_poly.type
_entity_poly.pdbx_seq_one_letter_code
_entity_poly.pdbx_strand_id
1 'polypeptide(L)'
;MIKEIKKAIKTLLEVEAEEPKNTAPPDVGQKIVILDPSSLSEEMLAEEPDPMNTIGLFCDVTEEKVAEVIHGLLYLDHLYANSTPEKRKPIDFYVSTYGGSADDMFSLYDIMRNVKENNEIHTIGMGKVMSAGVLILAAGTQGKRKIGANCRVMIH
;
A
#
# COMPACT_ATOMS: atom_id res chain seq x y z
N MET A 1 -15.47 -6.41 18.18
CA MET A 1 -14.25 -6.67 17.38
C MET A 1 -12.99 -6.21 18.11
N ILE A 2 -12.79 -4.90 18.37
CA ILE A 2 -11.57 -4.38 19.07
C ILE A 2 -11.38 -4.96 20.48
N LYS A 3 -12.45 -5.17 21.25
CA LYS A 3 -12.38 -5.80 22.59
C LYS A 3 -11.91 -7.26 22.56
N GLU A 4 -12.22 -7.98 21.50
CA GLU A 4 -11.81 -9.38 21.32
C GLU A 4 -10.34 -9.50 20.92
N ILE A 5 -9.87 -8.58 20.07
CA ILE A 5 -8.44 -8.48 19.70
C ILE A 5 -7.59 -8.15 20.93
N LYS A 6 -8.02 -7.19 21.75
CA LYS A 6 -7.34 -6.87 23.02
C LYS A 6 -7.29 -8.06 23.99
N LYS A 7 -8.35 -8.87 24.04
CA LYS A 7 -8.40 -10.07 24.88
C LYS A 7 -7.44 -11.16 24.35
N ALA A 8 -7.36 -11.36 23.03
CA ALA A 8 -6.45 -12.32 22.43
C ALA A 8 -4.98 -11.92 22.62
N ILE A 9 -4.65 -10.62 22.47
CA ILE A 9 -3.30 -10.11 22.73
C ILE A 9 -2.90 -10.30 24.20
N LYS A 10 -3.83 -10.05 25.14
CA LYS A 10 -3.58 -10.26 26.58
C LYS A 10 -3.29 -11.73 26.89
N THR A 11 -4.02 -12.67 26.30
CA THR A 11 -3.82 -14.11 26.47
C THR A 11 -2.49 -14.61 25.89
N LEU A 12 -2.01 -13.99 24.81
CA LEU A 12 -0.69 -14.29 24.21
C LEU A 12 0.48 -13.78 25.06
N LEU A 13 0.28 -12.72 25.82
CA LEU A 13 1.29 -12.14 26.72
C LEU A 13 1.38 -12.83 28.09
N GLU A 14 0.37 -13.66 28.46
CA GLU A 14 0.31 -14.42 29.73
C GLU A 14 0.93 -15.82 29.63
N VAL A 15 1.61 -16.18 28.53
CA VAL A 15 2.41 -17.41 28.43
C VAL A 15 3.66 -17.26 29.28
N GLU A 16 3.66 -17.90 30.44
CA GLU A 16 4.82 -17.95 31.35
C GLU A 16 6.04 -18.50 30.60
N ALA A 17 7.10 -17.71 30.55
CA ALA A 17 8.39 -18.11 30.03
C ALA A 17 9.11 -18.99 31.06
N GLU A 18 9.24 -20.29 30.79
CA GLU A 18 10.20 -21.11 31.51
C GLU A 18 11.63 -20.61 31.20
N GLU A 19 12.39 -20.32 32.25
CA GLU A 19 13.77 -19.85 32.15
C GLU A 19 14.67 -20.89 31.47
N PRO A 20 15.34 -20.58 30.33
CA PRO A 20 16.34 -21.45 29.78
C PRO A 20 17.67 -21.30 30.51
N LYS A 21 18.22 -22.43 30.91
CA LYS A 21 19.56 -22.55 31.51
C LYS A 21 20.64 -21.96 30.58
N ASN A 22 21.39 -21.07 31.17
CA ASN A 22 22.56 -20.33 30.75
C ASN A 22 23.49 -21.06 29.75
N THR A 23 23.51 -20.60 28.49
CA THR A 23 24.67 -20.64 27.60
C THR A 23 24.62 -19.35 26.76
N ALA A 24 25.62 -18.47 26.95
CA ALA A 24 25.69 -17.18 26.26
C ALA A 24 25.85 -17.36 24.75
N PRO A 25 24.98 -16.73 23.92
CA PRO A 25 25.20 -16.57 22.48
C PRO A 25 26.08 -15.34 22.19
N PRO A 26 26.73 -15.28 21.00
CA PRO A 26 27.61 -14.19 20.64
C PRO A 26 26.82 -12.87 20.48
N ASP A 27 27.44 -11.79 20.91
CA ASP A 27 26.99 -10.42 20.84
C ASP A 27 26.67 -9.99 19.40
N VAL A 28 25.40 -10.05 19.01
CA VAL A 28 24.87 -9.38 17.82
C VAL A 28 24.01 -8.21 18.34
N GLY A 29 24.58 -7.02 18.30
CA GLY A 29 24.06 -5.80 18.90
C GLY A 29 22.67 -5.33 18.40
N GLN A 30 21.68 -6.18 18.52
CA GLN A 30 20.27 -5.79 18.39
C GLN A 30 19.66 -5.69 19.78
N LYS A 31 19.55 -4.47 20.30
CA LYS A 31 18.73 -4.19 21.47
C LYS A 31 17.27 -4.47 21.11
N ILE A 32 16.76 -5.60 21.57
CA ILE A 32 15.32 -5.83 21.63
C ILE A 32 14.80 -4.95 22.76
N VAL A 33 14.13 -3.84 22.42
CA VAL A 33 13.42 -3.02 23.41
C VAL A 33 12.09 -3.71 23.66
N ILE A 34 11.99 -4.42 24.80
CA ILE A 34 10.69 -4.91 25.27
C ILE A 34 9.98 -3.68 25.86
N LEU A 35 9.00 -3.16 25.11
CA LEU A 35 8.13 -2.09 25.63
C LEU A 35 7.18 -2.68 26.66
N ASP A 36 7.26 -2.20 27.89
CA ASP A 36 6.28 -2.50 28.93
C ASP A 36 4.92 -1.91 28.50
N PRO A 37 3.85 -2.73 28.36
CA PRO A 37 2.54 -2.23 27.97
C PRO A 37 1.97 -1.15 28.88
N SER A 38 2.43 -1.09 30.14
CA SER A 38 2.01 -0.05 31.10
C SER A 38 2.69 1.30 30.90
N SER A 39 3.77 1.34 30.08
CA SER A 39 4.50 2.57 29.76
C SER A 39 4.01 3.26 28.47
N LEU A 40 3.07 2.63 27.75
CA LEU A 40 2.44 3.22 26.57
C LEU A 40 1.39 4.22 27.05
N SER A 41 1.62 5.50 26.79
CA SER A 41 0.63 6.54 27.06
C SER A 41 -0.63 6.29 26.19
N GLU A 42 -1.81 6.69 26.71
CA GLU A 42 -3.06 6.61 25.93
C GLU A 42 -2.95 7.34 24.58
N GLU A 43 -2.10 8.36 24.47
CA GLU A 43 -1.77 9.06 23.24
C GLU A 43 -1.05 8.17 22.21
N MET A 44 -0.12 7.30 22.62
CA MET A 44 0.55 6.35 21.71
C MET A 44 -0.37 5.21 21.25
N LEU A 45 -1.41 4.91 22.03
CA LEU A 45 -2.44 3.92 21.68
C LEU A 45 -3.56 4.53 20.82
N ALA A 46 -3.64 5.87 20.75
CA ALA A 46 -4.66 6.61 20.00
C ALA A 46 -4.22 7.01 18.60
N GLU A 47 -2.95 6.94 18.25
CA GLU A 47 -2.53 7.12 16.86
C GLU A 47 -2.99 5.91 16.02
N GLU A 48 -4.10 6.08 15.32
CA GLU A 48 -4.45 5.14 14.26
C GLU A 48 -3.30 5.11 13.24
N PRO A 49 -2.82 3.90 12.87
CA PRO A 49 -1.76 3.82 11.88
C PRO A 49 -2.21 4.53 10.60
N ASP A 50 -1.34 5.37 10.08
CA ASP A 50 -1.56 6.06 8.80
C ASP A 50 -2.07 5.06 7.75
N PRO A 51 -3.18 5.33 7.08
CA PRO A 51 -3.69 4.44 6.06
C PRO A 51 -2.64 4.25 4.96
N MET A 52 -2.45 3.01 4.54
CA MET A 52 -1.53 2.68 3.45
C MET A 52 -2.07 3.24 2.14
N ASN A 53 -1.40 4.23 1.57
CA ASN A 53 -1.77 4.88 0.30
C ASN A 53 -1.21 4.14 -0.93
N THR A 54 -1.27 2.82 -0.91
CA THR A 54 -0.67 2.00 -1.96
C THR A 54 -1.72 1.08 -2.56
N ILE A 55 -1.73 1.00 -3.88
CA ILE A 55 -2.57 0.09 -4.67
C ILE A 55 -1.71 -0.59 -5.73
N GLY A 56 -2.11 -1.75 -6.22
CA GLY A 56 -1.34 -2.49 -7.21
C GLY A 56 -2.20 -3.24 -8.23
N LEU A 57 -1.69 -3.29 -9.47
CA LEU A 57 -2.17 -4.15 -10.54
C LEU A 57 -1.04 -5.12 -10.92
N PHE A 58 -1.09 -6.37 -10.41
CA PHE A 58 -0.06 -7.39 -10.60
C PHE A 58 -0.54 -8.57 -11.47
N CYS A 59 -1.54 -8.36 -12.30
CA CYS A 59 -2.15 -9.36 -13.16
C CYS A 59 -2.55 -8.74 -14.51
N ASP A 60 -3.19 -9.50 -15.37
CA ASP A 60 -3.71 -8.99 -16.64
C ASP A 60 -4.85 -7.99 -16.42
N VAL A 61 -5.00 -7.07 -17.38
CA VAL A 61 -6.05 -6.06 -17.38
C VAL A 61 -7.38 -6.73 -17.79
N THR A 62 -8.19 -7.03 -16.79
CA THR A 62 -9.52 -7.64 -16.95
C THR A 62 -10.57 -6.79 -16.25
N GLU A 63 -11.83 -6.92 -16.64
CA GLU A 63 -12.96 -6.21 -16.03
C GLU A 63 -12.96 -6.33 -14.50
N GLU A 64 -12.82 -7.57 -13.98
CA GLU A 64 -12.83 -7.84 -12.53
C GLU A 64 -11.69 -7.10 -11.81
N LYS A 65 -10.45 -7.19 -12.33
CA LYS A 65 -9.28 -6.59 -11.68
C LYS A 65 -9.26 -5.08 -11.80
N VAL A 66 -9.74 -4.55 -12.91
CA VAL A 66 -9.89 -3.10 -13.08
C VAL A 66 -10.96 -2.55 -12.13
N ALA A 67 -12.08 -3.25 -11.94
CA ALA A 67 -13.10 -2.86 -10.97
C ALA A 67 -12.55 -2.79 -9.53
N GLU A 68 -11.73 -3.77 -9.11
CA GLU A 68 -11.06 -3.76 -7.80
C GLU A 68 -10.12 -2.56 -7.65
N VAL A 69 -9.29 -2.29 -8.67
CA VAL A 69 -8.34 -1.15 -8.67
C VAL A 69 -9.08 0.17 -8.65
N ILE A 70 -10.13 0.33 -9.46
CA ILE A 70 -10.97 1.54 -9.46
C ILE A 70 -11.59 1.78 -8.09
N HIS A 71 -12.14 0.74 -7.46
CA HIS A 71 -12.71 0.85 -6.12
C HIS A 71 -11.67 1.31 -5.11
N GLY A 72 -10.46 0.74 -5.16
CA GLY A 72 -9.35 1.15 -4.31
C GLY A 72 -8.94 2.61 -4.52
N LEU A 73 -8.85 3.08 -5.77
CA LEU A 73 -8.52 4.47 -6.10
C LEU A 73 -9.59 5.44 -5.57
N LEU A 74 -10.87 5.14 -5.80
CA LEU A 74 -11.98 5.97 -5.31
C LEU A 74 -12.05 5.99 -3.79
N TYR A 75 -11.76 4.88 -3.12
CA TYR A 75 -11.67 4.83 -1.66
C TYR A 75 -10.55 5.71 -1.12
N LEU A 76 -9.35 5.64 -1.71
CA LEU A 76 -8.20 6.47 -1.32
C LEU A 76 -8.46 7.95 -1.59
N ASP A 77 -9.11 8.29 -2.72
CA ASP A 77 -9.50 9.66 -3.02
C ASP A 77 -10.50 10.20 -1.99
N HIS A 78 -11.49 9.38 -1.61
CA HIS A 78 -12.49 9.75 -0.60
C HIS A 78 -11.90 9.96 0.80
N LEU A 79 -10.89 9.18 1.20
CA LEU A 79 -10.21 9.35 2.49
C LEU A 79 -9.64 10.77 2.66
N TYR A 80 -9.21 11.40 1.58
CA TYR A 80 -8.62 12.73 1.58
C TYR A 80 -9.56 13.83 1.09
N ALA A 81 -10.83 13.50 0.76
CA ALA A 81 -11.79 14.47 0.20
C ALA A 81 -11.99 15.71 1.11
N ASN A 82 -11.95 15.50 2.42
CA ASN A 82 -12.12 16.56 3.42
C ASN A 82 -10.78 17.06 4.01
N SER A 83 -9.65 16.57 3.49
CA SER A 83 -8.33 16.97 3.96
C SER A 83 -7.83 18.21 3.23
N THR A 84 -7.08 19.06 3.94
CA THR A 84 -6.40 20.18 3.28
C THR A 84 -5.32 19.62 2.32
N PRO A 85 -4.97 20.34 1.23
CA PRO A 85 -4.00 19.89 0.25
C PRO A 85 -2.67 19.42 0.88
N GLU A 86 -2.23 20.07 1.97
CA GLU A 86 -0.97 19.77 2.66
C GLU A 86 -1.00 18.43 3.41
N LYS A 87 -2.20 17.93 3.73
CA LYS A 87 -2.40 16.64 4.42
C LYS A 87 -2.65 15.49 3.46
N ARG A 88 -2.84 15.78 2.17
CA ARG A 88 -3.07 14.74 1.17
C ARG A 88 -1.78 14.01 0.87
N LYS A 89 -1.79 12.69 0.97
CA LYS A 89 -0.67 11.85 0.60
C LYS A 89 -0.85 11.35 -0.83
N PRO A 90 0.22 11.31 -1.63
CA PRO A 90 0.14 10.73 -2.98
C PRO A 90 -0.24 9.26 -2.91
N ILE A 91 -0.96 8.79 -3.92
CA ILE A 91 -1.31 7.37 -4.08
C ILE A 91 -0.19 6.70 -4.85
N ASP A 92 0.50 5.74 -4.24
CA ASP A 92 1.50 4.91 -4.92
C ASP A 92 0.81 3.75 -5.64
N PHE A 93 0.82 3.77 -6.97
CA PHE A 93 0.19 2.75 -7.80
C PHE A 93 1.24 1.90 -8.53
N TYR A 94 1.41 0.68 -8.05
CA TYR A 94 2.33 -0.30 -8.64
C TYR A 94 1.68 -1.06 -9.79
N VAL A 95 2.41 -1.17 -10.91
CA VAL A 95 1.91 -1.81 -12.15
C VAL A 95 2.90 -2.88 -12.60
N SER A 96 2.42 -4.12 -12.72
CA SER A 96 3.16 -5.25 -13.30
C SER A 96 2.20 -6.13 -14.10
N THR A 97 2.06 -5.90 -15.41
CA THR A 97 1.05 -6.56 -16.25
C THR A 97 1.56 -6.81 -17.66
N TYR A 98 1.06 -7.87 -18.30
CA TYR A 98 1.20 -8.09 -19.74
C TYR A 98 0.24 -7.22 -20.57
N GLY A 99 -0.73 -6.55 -19.95
CA GLY A 99 -1.79 -5.82 -20.60
C GLY A 99 -3.12 -6.58 -20.56
N GLY A 100 -3.99 -6.35 -21.50
CA GLY A 100 -5.31 -7.01 -21.58
C GLY A 100 -6.36 -6.11 -22.26
N SER A 101 -7.59 -6.11 -21.72
CA SER A 101 -8.74 -5.38 -22.28
C SER A 101 -8.47 -3.88 -22.41
N ALA A 102 -8.67 -3.35 -23.61
CA ALA A 102 -8.54 -1.93 -23.88
C ALA A 102 -9.67 -1.11 -23.25
N ASP A 103 -10.90 -1.63 -23.26
CA ASP A 103 -12.06 -0.93 -22.69
C ASP A 103 -11.93 -0.77 -21.18
N ASP A 104 -11.48 -1.82 -20.50
CA ASP A 104 -11.22 -1.78 -19.05
C ASP A 104 -10.05 -0.86 -18.72
N MET A 105 -9.00 -0.87 -19.54
CA MET A 105 -7.89 0.06 -19.40
C MET A 105 -8.35 1.52 -19.52
N PHE A 106 -9.24 1.84 -20.50
CA PHE A 106 -9.79 3.20 -20.64
C PHE A 106 -10.64 3.60 -19.44
N SER A 107 -11.45 2.67 -18.91
CA SER A 107 -12.22 2.90 -17.70
C SER A 107 -11.32 3.29 -16.52
N LEU A 108 -10.23 2.54 -16.31
CA LEU A 108 -9.24 2.86 -15.27
C LEU A 108 -8.52 4.18 -15.54
N TYR A 109 -8.14 4.45 -16.79
CA TYR A 109 -7.48 5.68 -17.20
C TYR A 109 -8.33 6.92 -16.88
N ASP A 110 -9.63 6.89 -17.16
CA ASP A 110 -10.54 8.00 -16.89
C ASP A 110 -10.73 8.22 -15.38
N ILE A 111 -10.86 7.16 -14.60
CA ILE A 111 -10.89 7.27 -13.12
C ILE A 111 -9.58 7.86 -12.58
N MET A 112 -8.43 7.42 -13.08
CA MET A 112 -7.14 8.01 -12.68
C MET A 112 -7.06 9.50 -13.00
N ARG A 113 -7.64 9.94 -14.11
CA ARG A 113 -7.72 11.38 -14.46
C ARG A 113 -8.55 12.15 -13.45
N ASN A 114 -9.72 11.63 -13.07
CA ASN A 114 -10.59 12.28 -12.10
C ASN A 114 -9.92 12.35 -10.71
N VAL A 115 -9.34 11.27 -10.25
CA VAL A 115 -8.62 11.23 -8.96
C VAL A 115 -7.46 12.23 -8.93
N LYS A 116 -6.76 12.43 -10.07
CA LYS A 116 -5.63 13.38 -10.17
C LYS A 116 -6.05 14.85 -10.05
N GLU A 117 -7.31 15.18 -10.11
CA GLU A 117 -7.77 16.54 -9.81
C GLU A 117 -7.57 16.90 -8.34
N ASN A 118 -7.57 15.90 -7.47
CA ASN A 118 -7.48 16.06 -6.02
C ASN A 118 -6.20 15.47 -5.41
N ASN A 119 -5.71 14.35 -5.92
CA ASN A 119 -4.59 13.59 -5.36
C ASN A 119 -3.54 13.26 -6.41
N GLU A 120 -2.26 13.34 -6.06
CA GLU A 120 -1.21 12.82 -6.95
C GLU A 120 -1.26 11.30 -7.01
N ILE A 121 -1.13 10.74 -8.22
CA ILE A 121 -0.94 9.29 -8.43
C ILE A 121 0.48 9.07 -8.93
N HIS A 122 1.32 8.46 -8.11
CA HIS A 122 2.66 8.03 -8.47
C HIS A 122 2.58 6.63 -9.05
N THR A 123 2.80 6.47 -10.35
CA THR A 123 2.80 5.14 -10.96
C THR A 123 4.21 4.55 -10.97
N ILE A 124 4.33 3.27 -10.57
CA ILE A 124 5.59 2.56 -10.46
C ILE A 124 5.51 1.25 -11.24
N GLY A 125 6.16 1.19 -12.41
CA GLY A 125 6.24 -0.02 -13.22
C GLY A 125 7.27 -1.01 -12.67
N MET A 126 6.87 -2.27 -12.45
CA MET A 126 7.71 -3.33 -11.88
C MET A 126 7.71 -4.57 -12.76
N GLY A 127 8.89 -5.16 -12.98
CA GLY A 127 9.08 -6.39 -13.74
C GLY A 127 8.65 -6.29 -15.21
N LYS A 128 7.37 -6.12 -15.48
CA LYS A 128 6.82 -5.97 -16.83
C LYS A 128 5.64 -5.01 -16.87
N VAL A 129 5.64 -4.13 -17.86
CA VAL A 129 4.50 -3.23 -18.17
C VAL A 129 4.31 -3.21 -19.67
N MET A 130 3.29 -3.92 -20.16
CA MET A 130 3.11 -4.16 -21.59
C MET A 130 1.71 -3.76 -22.06
N SER A 131 1.59 -3.39 -23.34
CA SER A 131 0.31 -3.12 -24.01
C SER A 131 -0.56 -2.12 -23.22
N ALA A 132 -1.79 -2.45 -22.86
CA ALA A 132 -2.69 -1.64 -22.03
C ALA A 132 -2.03 -1.12 -20.72
N GLY A 133 -1.13 -1.91 -20.12
CA GLY A 133 -0.41 -1.52 -18.92
C GLY A 133 0.46 -0.27 -19.11
N VAL A 134 0.96 -0.03 -20.32
CA VAL A 134 1.79 1.16 -20.61
C VAL A 134 0.98 2.44 -20.50
N LEU A 135 -0.28 2.42 -20.96
CA LEU A 135 -1.18 3.58 -20.83
C LEU A 135 -1.57 3.82 -19.37
N ILE A 136 -1.80 2.75 -18.60
CA ILE A 136 -2.03 2.84 -17.14
C ILE A 136 -0.82 3.47 -16.45
N LEU A 137 0.40 3.01 -16.74
CA LEU A 137 1.63 3.60 -16.20
C LEU A 137 1.75 5.08 -16.59
N ALA A 138 1.47 5.41 -17.85
CA ALA A 138 1.53 6.77 -18.38
C ALA A 138 0.45 7.70 -17.80
N ALA A 139 -0.65 7.15 -17.30
CA ALA A 139 -1.74 7.90 -16.68
C ALA A 139 -1.38 8.53 -15.32
N GLY A 140 -0.27 8.13 -14.69
CA GLY A 140 0.21 8.74 -13.45
C GLY A 140 0.51 10.24 -13.57
N THR A 141 0.64 10.91 -12.45
CA THR A 141 0.98 12.34 -12.36
C THR A 141 2.29 12.62 -13.10
N GLN A 142 2.33 13.71 -13.87
CA GLN A 142 3.52 14.10 -14.63
C GLN A 142 4.72 14.32 -13.70
N GLY A 143 5.86 13.72 -14.05
CA GLY A 143 7.08 13.76 -13.24
C GLY A 143 7.11 12.77 -12.08
N LYS A 144 5.99 12.05 -11.82
CA LYS A 144 5.88 11.08 -10.72
C LYS A 144 5.77 9.63 -11.22
N ARG A 145 6.00 9.39 -12.51
CA ARG A 145 6.00 8.07 -13.14
C ARG A 145 7.38 7.47 -13.05
N LYS A 146 7.49 6.25 -12.54
CA LYS A 146 8.75 5.55 -12.28
C LYS A 146 8.70 4.14 -12.87
N ILE A 147 9.86 3.61 -13.20
CA ILE A 147 10.04 2.20 -13.56
C ILE A 147 11.21 1.62 -12.78
N GLY A 148 11.07 0.37 -12.32
CA GLY A 148 12.16 -0.36 -11.70
C GLY A 148 13.29 -0.65 -12.69
N ALA A 149 14.51 -0.76 -12.21
CA ALA A 149 15.71 -0.98 -13.06
C ALA A 149 15.61 -2.22 -13.96
N ASN A 150 14.86 -3.24 -13.54
CA ASN A 150 14.65 -4.49 -14.29
C ASN A 150 13.26 -4.56 -14.95
N CYS A 151 12.53 -3.44 -14.99
CA CYS A 151 11.22 -3.41 -15.61
C CYS A 151 11.33 -3.35 -17.14
N ARG A 152 10.60 -4.24 -17.81
CA ARG A 152 10.46 -4.24 -19.27
C ARG A 152 9.17 -3.53 -19.65
N VAL A 153 9.27 -2.55 -20.53
CA VAL A 153 8.11 -1.84 -21.09
C VAL A 153 7.99 -2.18 -22.57
N MET A 154 6.80 -2.59 -23.01
CA MET A 154 6.56 -2.94 -24.41
C MET A 154 5.25 -2.30 -24.91
N ILE A 155 5.37 -1.57 -26.01
CA ILE A 155 4.26 -0.99 -26.76
C ILE A 155 4.10 -1.76 -28.07
N HIS A 156 2.89 -2.09 -28.42
CA HIS A 156 2.58 -2.73 -29.71
C HIS A 156 1.25 -2.22 -30.27
#